data_256f7a41f5ba85e6db715536b9a4a94b
#
_entry.id   256f7a41f5ba85e6db715536b9a4a94b
#
_cell.length_a   1.000
_cell.length_b   1.000
_cell.length_c   1.000
_cell.angle_alpha   90.00
_cell.angle_beta   90.00
_cell.angle_gamma   90.00
#
_symmetry.space_group_name_H-M   'P 1'
#
loop_
_entity.id
_entity.type
_entity.pdbx_description
1 polymer ?
#
loop_
_entity_poly.entity_id
_entity_poly.type
_entity_poly.pdbx_seq_one_letter_code
_entity_poly.pdbx_strand_id
1 'polypeptide(L)'
;GGVETYFFLDGSAAAHDGSATTALYTNWPDNSRISLGTGHDLQFKHTGSLSTILNQVGDLYILNSADNKDILFQCDDGSGGAETYFSLDGSLADGSNNYTKWPDNSIAAFGSAPDLFIYHDGTSSRIRQSTASDLIIENLGDDKDIIFKSDDGSGGVTAYLTLDGTNVRTKIHKSLNLED
;
A
#
# COMPACT_ATOMS: atom_id res chain seq x y z
N GLY A 1 -1.19 20.44 42.83
CA GLY A 1 -0.94 19.68 41.59
C GLY A 1 0.19 18.71 41.84
N GLY A 2 0.00 17.45 41.49
CA GLY A 2 1.05 16.44 41.51
C GLY A 2 2.12 16.74 40.47
N VAL A 3 3.30 16.14 40.60
CA VAL A 3 4.36 16.20 39.60
C VAL A 3 4.01 15.15 38.52
N GLU A 4 3.83 15.61 37.27
CA GLU A 4 3.61 14.74 36.13
C GLU A 4 4.95 14.40 35.48
N THR A 5 5.15 13.14 35.14
CA THR A 5 6.33 12.70 34.41
C THR A 5 6.08 12.83 32.90
N TYR A 6 6.84 13.70 32.24
CA TYR A 6 6.74 13.89 30.80
C TYR A 6 7.56 12.87 30.03
N PHE A 7 8.79 12.59 30.48
CA PHE A 7 9.66 11.55 29.95
C PHE A 7 10.74 11.18 30.97
N PHE A 8 11.39 10.04 30.76
CA PHE A 8 12.55 9.65 31.56
C PHE A 8 13.57 8.89 30.71
N LEU A 9 14.83 8.97 31.12
CA LEU A 9 15.91 8.17 30.53
C LEU A 9 15.98 6.87 31.31
N ASP A 10 15.66 5.77 30.65
CA ASP A 10 15.60 4.45 31.26
C ASP A 10 16.83 3.61 30.85
N GLY A 11 17.82 3.62 31.74
CA GLY A 11 18.98 2.75 31.61
C GLY A 11 18.76 1.35 32.18
N SER A 12 17.63 1.12 32.91
CA SER A 12 17.31 -0.17 33.53
C SER A 12 16.43 -1.07 32.63
N ALA A 13 15.75 -0.49 31.66
CA ALA A 13 14.93 -1.24 30.70
C ALA A 13 15.77 -2.15 29.79
N ALA A 14 17.06 -1.89 29.72
CA ALA A 14 18.02 -2.77 29.08
C ALA A 14 19.03 -3.21 30.15
N ALA A 15 19.27 -4.51 30.29
CA ALA A 15 20.40 -4.99 31.07
C ALA A 15 21.68 -4.51 30.39
N HIS A 16 22.21 -3.35 30.84
CA HIS A 16 23.44 -2.80 30.31
C HIS A 16 24.63 -3.63 30.81
N ASP A 17 24.96 -4.66 30.05
CA ASP A 17 26.09 -5.56 30.31
C ASP A 17 27.40 -5.09 29.68
N GLY A 18 27.41 -3.87 29.06
CA GLY A 18 28.53 -3.32 28.33
C GLY A 18 28.67 -3.87 26.91
N SER A 19 27.75 -4.69 26.43
CA SER A 19 27.74 -5.17 25.06
C SER A 19 27.21 -4.09 24.11
N ALA A 20 27.66 -4.10 22.84
CA ALA A 20 27.22 -3.17 21.82
C ALA A 20 25.75 -3.39 21.37
N THR A 21 25.07 -4.39 21.95
CA THR A 21 23.69 -4.79 21.59
C THR A 21 22.65 -4.28 22.57
N THR A 22 23.05 -3.58 23.66
CA THR A 22 22.11 -3.08 24.66
C THR A 22 21.42 -1.81 24.15
N ALA A 23 20.11 -1.86 24.00
CA ALA A 23 19.33 -0.70 23.59
C ALA A 23 19.16 0.29 24.79
N LEU A 24 19.34 1.58 24.51
CA LEU A 24 19.06 2.66 25.43
C LEU A 24 17.74 3.31 25.08
N TYR A 25 16.91 3.62 26.07
CA TYR A 25 15.57 4.15 25.88
C TYR A 25 15.41 5.55 26.47
N THR A 26 14.72 6.42 25.72
CA THR A 26 14.05 7.59 26.27
C THR A 26 12.56 7.27 26.28
N ASN A 27 11.98 7.05 27.46
CA ASN A 27 10.60 6.65 27.62
C ASN A 27 9.67 7.84 27.83
N TRP A 28 8.61 7.89 27.04
CA TRP A 28 7.45 8.75 27.28
C TRP A 28 6.33 7.87 27.82
N PRO A 29 5.82 8.14 29.03
CA PRO A 29 4.69 7.41 29.60
C PRO A 29 3.46 7.47 28.68
N ASP A 30 2.53 6.53 28.87
CA ASP A 30 1.26 6.55 28.17
C ASP A 30 0.58 7.92 28.29
N ASN A 31 -0.03 8.37 27.21
CA ASN A 31 -0.64 9.69 27.02
C ASN A 31 0.34 10.87 27.00
N SER A 32 1.64 10.69 27.24
CA SER A 32 2.64 11.68 26.91
C SER A 32 2.80 11.80 25.39
N ARG A 33 3.30 12.95 24.94
CA ARG A 33 3.44 13.25 23.52
C ARG A 33 4.80 13.86 23.21
N ILE A 34 5.38 13.45 22.09
CA ILE A 34 6.41 14.25 21.41
C ILE A 34 5.63 15.14 20.45
N SER A 35 5.77 16.47 20.63
CA SER A 35 4.99 17.45 19.87
C SER A 35 5.91 18.45 19.20
N LEU A 36 5.67 18.72 17.93
CA LEU A 36 6.41 19.66 17.09
C LEU A 36 5.44 20.72 16.56
N GLY A 37 5.95 21.94 16.39
CA GLY A 37 5.15 23.11 16.00
C GLY A 37 4.52 23.83 17.20
N THR A 38 4.33 25.16 17.09
CA THR A 38 3.78 26.01 18.17
C THR A 38 2.34 25.64 18.52
N GLY A 39 1.58 25.14 17.53
CA GLY A 39 0.19 24.68 17.68
C GLY A 39 0.07 23.19 17.98
N HIS A 40 1.19 22.50 18.31
CA HIS A 40 1.22 21.04 18.45
C HIS A 40 0.85 20.30 17.15
N ASP A 41 1.35 20.78 16.04
CA ASP A 41 0.90 20.45 14.69
C ASP A 41 1.22 19.00 14.29
N LEU A 42 2.39 18.48 14.65
CA LEU A 42 2.77 17.08 14.48
C LEU A 42 3.01 16.42 15.84
N GLN A 43 2.37 15.29 16.10
CA GLN A 43 2.47 14.59 17.37
C GLN A 43 2.73 13.09 17.19
N PHE A 44 3.61 12.54 18.05
CA PHE A 44 3.76 11.11 18.27
C PHE A 44 3.24 10.78 19.66
N LYS A 45 2.36 9.81 19.80
CA LYS A 45 1.81 9.39 21.08
C LYS A 45 1.50 7.91 21.13
N HIS A 46 1.50 7.37 22.37
CA HIS A 46 0.91 6.07 22.70
C HIS A 46 -0.06 6.25 23.86
N THR A 47 -1.17 5.49 23.88
CA THR A 47 -2.24 5.63 24.88
C THR A 47 -2.40 4.39 25.77
N GLY A 48 -1.45 3.45 25.73
CA GLY A 48 -1.56 2.13 26.35
C GLY A 48 -2.14 1.06 25.41
N SER A 49 -2.80 1.46 24.32
CA SER A 49 -3.38 0.53 23.34
C SER A 49 -3.22 0.99 21.89
N LEU A 50 -3.03 2.30 21.66
CA LEU A 50 -2.97 2.87 20.31
C LEU A 50 -1.75 3.79 20.17
N SER A 51 -0.92 3.52 19.16
CA SER A 51 0.15 4.41 18.70
C SER A 51 -0.31 5.27 17.54
N THR A 52 0.00 6.56 17.56
CA THR A 52 -0.46 7.51 16.54
C THR A 52 0.67 8.44 16.11
N ILE A 53 0.78 8.69 14.81
CA ILE A 53 1.44 9.83 14.19
C ILE A 53 0.32 10.75 13.73
N LEU A 54 0.17 11.92 14.35
CA LEU A 54 -0.91 12.87 14.08
C LEU A 54 -0.34 14.15 13.49
N ASN A 55 -0.68 14.47 12.25
CA ASN A 55 -0.44 15.76 11.63
C ASN A 55 -1.75 16.54 11.57
N GLN A 56 -1.77 17.77 12.09
CA GLN A 56 -2.98 18.59 12.17
C GLN A 56 -2.97 19.78 11.21
N VAL A 57 -1.81 20.14 10.65
CA VAL A 57 -1.66 21.30 9.77
C VAL A 57 -0.74 20.97 8.60
N GLY A 58 -1.19 21.24 7.38
CA GLY A 58 -0.45 20.98 6.15
C GLY A 58 -0.34 19.50 5.79
N ASP A 59 0.53 19.19 4.86
CA ASP A 59 0.75 17.81 4.38
C ASP A 59 1.72 17.06 5.30
N LEU A 60 1.55 15.75 5.42
CA LEU A 60 2.51 14.84 6.06
C LEU A 60 3.37 14.16 4.99
N TYR A 61 4.66 14.50 4.95
CA TYR A 61 5.63 13.85 4.07
C TYR A 61 6.35 12.73 4.82
N ILE A 62 6.26 11.49 4.29
CA ILE A 62 7.09 10.37 4.68
C ILE A 62 8.03 10.12 3.51
N LEU A 63 9.27 10.59 3.60
CA LEU A 63 10.24 10.60 2.52
C LEU A 63 11.47 9.78 2.87
N ASN A 64 11.83 8.85 2.01
CA ASN A 64 13.16 8.25 1.98
C ASN A 64 13.90 8.81 0.75
N SER A 65 14.92 9.62 0.97
CA SER A 65 15.72 10.25 -0.09
C SER A 65 17.02 9.49 -0.40
N ALA A 66 17.25 8.34 0.23
CA ALA A 66 18.41 7.52 -0.05
C ALA A 66 18.24 6.82 -1.41
N ASP A 67 19.29 6.89 -2.24
CA ASP A 67 19.29 6.33 -3.60
C ASP A 67 19.03 4.81 -3.58
N ASN A 68 18.11 4.34 -4.43
CA ASN A 68 17.69 2.95 -4.56
C ASN A 68 17.21 2.31 -3.23
N LYS A 69 16.53 3.10 -2.35
CA LYS A 69 15.94 2.60 -1.10
C LYS A 69 14.45 2.83 -1.06
N ASP A 70 13.78 1.99 -0.29
CA ASP A 70 12.34 1.85 -0.25
C ASP A 70 11.72 2.45 1.03
N ILE A 71 10.42 2.71 0.98
CA ILE A 71 9.57 2.82 2.17
C ILE A 71 8.72 1.57 2.23
N LEU A 72 8.90 0.76 3.29
CA LEU A 72 8.19 -0.51 3.48
C LEU A 72 7.04 -0.34 4.46
N PHE A 73 5.87 -0.87 4.11
CA PHE A 73 4.72 -0.97 5.00
C PHE A 73 4.53 -2.44 5.39
N GLN A 74 4.79 -2.72 6.66
CA GLN A 74 4.79 -4.06 7.22
C GLN A 74 3.77 -4.18 8.36
N CYS A 75 3.19 -5.35 8.51
CA CYS A 75 2.33 -5.70 9.61
C CYS A 75 2.53 -7.18 9.96
N ASP A 76 1.93 -7.62 11.06
CA ASP A 76 1.87 -9.03 11.45
C ASP A 76 1.26 -9.88 10.32
N ASP A 77 1.83 -11.06 10.10
CA ASP A 77 1.39 -12.02 9.07
C ASP A 77 0.27 -12.98 9.57
N GLY A 78 -0.20 -12.79 10.82
CA GLY A 78 -1.16 -13.67 11.46
C GLY A 78 -0.55 -14.95 12.05
N SER A 79 0.78 -15.12 11.99
CA SER A 79 1.52 -16.27 12.54
C SER A 79 2.68 -15.89 13.44
N GLY A 80 2.79 -14.59 13.81
CA GLY A 80 3.79 -14.06 14.73
C GLY A 80 5.06 -13.54 14.04
N GLY A 81 5.04 -13.40 12.72
CA GLY A 81 6.04 -12.70 11.91
C GLY A 81 5.56 -11.33 11.43
N ALA A 82 6.43 -10.61 10.73
CA ALA A 82 6.08 -9.37 10.04
C ALA A 82 6.36 -9.52 8.55
N GLU A 83 5.35 -9.23 7.72
CA GLU A 83 5.44 -9.29 6.27
C GLU A 83 5.22 -7.91 5.63
N THR A 84 5.81 -7.71 4.45
CA THR A 84 5.60 -6.50 3.68
C THR A 84 4.28 -6.61 2.92
N TYR A 85 3.35 -5.73 3.24
CA TYR A 85 2.06 -5.64 2.54
C TYR A 85 2.19 -4.87 1.24
N PHE A 86 2.93 -3.76 1.24
CA PHE A 86 3.33 -3.02 0.04
C PHE A 86 4.54 -2.13 0.32
N SER A 87 5.18 -1.65 -0.73
CA SER A 87 6.30 -0.71 -0.63
C SER A 87 6.21 0.38 -1.69
N LEU A 88 6.82 1.54 -1.40
CA LEU A 88 7.25 2.47 -2.42
C LEU A 88 8.67 2.05 -2.79
N ASP A 89 8.84 1.46 -3.98
CA ASP A 89 10.09 0.81 -4.39
C ASP A 89 10.95 1.78 -5.21
N GLY A 90 11.95 2.37 -4.54
CA GLY A 90 12.88 3.30 -5.16
C GLY A 90 13.90 2.61 -6.07
N SER A 91 14.14 1.30 -5.88
CA SER A 91 15.11 0.55 -6.68
C SER A 91 14.57 0.19 -8.08
N LEU A 92 13.25 0.10 -8.24
CA LEU A 92 12.59 -0.13 -9.52
C LEU A 92 12.33 1.17 -10.29
N ALA A 93 12.39 2.34 -9.63
CA ALA A 93 12.16 3.62 -10.29
C ALA A 93 13.25 3.89 -11.35
N ASP A 94 12.83 4.31 -12.54
CA ASP A 94 13.70 4.55 -13.70
C ASP A 94 13.79 6.02 -14.15
N GLY A 95 13.30 6.93 -13.29
CA GLY A 95 13.20 8.37 -13.58
C GLY A 95 11.97 8.77 -14.42
N SER A 96 11.24 7.79 -14.96
CA SER A 96 9.99 7.98 -15.71
C SER A 96 8.80 7.34 -15.00
N ASN A 97 9.03 6.21 -14.35
CA ASN A 97 8.01 5.44 -13.66
C ASN A 97 8.36 5.30 -12.17
N ASN A 98 7.34 5.42 -11.33
CA ASN A 98 7.40 5.17 -9.89
C ASN A 98 6.56 3.94 -9.58
N TYR A 99 7.03 3.11 -8.63
CA TYR A 99 6.40 1.83 -8.34
C TYR A 99 5.89 1.77 -6.90
N THR A 100 4.59 1.51 -6.77
CA THR A 100 4.03 0.93 -5.54
C THR A 100 3.96 -0.57 -5.77
N LYS A 101 4.80 -1.32 -5.07
CA LYS A 101 4.97 -2.76 -5.25
C LYS A 101 4.17 -3.53 -4.20
N TRP A 102 3.42 -4.49 -4.67
CA TRP A 102 2.66 -5.46 -3.88
C TRP A 102 3.33 -6.82 -4.08
N PRO A 103 3.92 -7.43 -3.05
CA PRO A 103 4.51 -8.78 -3.15
C PRO A 103 3.48 -9.81 -3.60
N ASP A 104 3.96 -10.95 -4.08
CA ASP A 104 3.10 -12.11 -4.38
C ASP A 104 2.26 -12.47 -3.16
N ASN A 105 0.97 -12.75 -3.39
CA ASN A 105 -0.04 -13.01 -2.36
C ASN A 105 -0.37 -11.81 -1.44
N SER A 106 0.24 -10.64 -1.66
CA SER A 106 -0.23 -9.41 -1.04
C SER A 106 -1.40 -8.85 -1.85
N ILE A 107 -2.53 -8.66 -1.18
CA ILE A 107 -3.81 -8.37 -1.83
C ILE A 107 -4.21 -6.91 -1.59
N ALA A 108 -4.42 -6.14 -2.66
CA ALA A 108 -5.14 -4.89 -2.59
C ALA A 108 -6.63 -5.21 -2.52
N ALA A 109 -7.22 -5.08 -1.32
CA ALA A 109 -8.62 -5.39 -1.06
C ALA A 109 -9.44 -4.11 -0.90
N PHE A 110 -10.62 -4.07 -1.50
CA PHE A 110 -11.56 -2.94 -1.46
C PHE A 110 -12.91 -3.41 -0.93
N GLY A 111 -13.56 -2.53 -0.15
CA GLY A 111 -14.81 -2.81 0.53
C GLY A 111 -14.63 -3.04 2.03
N SER A 112 -15.70 -2.85 2.83
CA SER A 112 -15.68 -3.04 4.30
C SER A 112 -15.56 -4.51 4.71
N ALA A 113 -16.19 -5.41 3.95
CA ALA A 113 -15.86 -6.81 3.86
C ALA A 113 -15.10 -6.94 2.54
N PRO A 114 -13.90 -7.54 2.50
CA PRO A 114 -13.11 -7.55 1.26
C PRO A 114 -13.91 -8.11 0.08
N ASP A 115 -14.31 -7.23 -0.82
CA ASP A 115 -15.26 -7.54 -1.91
C ASP A 115 -14.54 -7.65 -3.24
N LEU A 116 -13.71 -6.65 -3.60
CA LEU A 116 -12.89 -6.62 -4.80
C LEU A 116 -11.42 -6.81 -4.42
N PHE A 117 -10.74 -7.71 -5.11
CA PHE A 117 -9.32 -8.00 -4.95
C PHE A 117 -8.55 -7.73 -6.23
N ILE A 118 -7.35 -7.11 -6.10
CA ILE A 118 -6.34 -7.03 -7.15
C ILE A 118 -5.05 -7.58 -6.58
N TYR A 119 -4.48 -8.62 -7.20
CA TYR A 119 -3.27 -9.28 -6.70
C TYR A 119 -2.59 -10.15 -7.75
N HIS A 120 -1.34 -10.56 -7.46
CA HIS A 120 -0.62 -11.63 -8.14
C HIS A 120 -0.36 -12.76 -7.14
N ASP A 121 -0.55 -14.03 -7.54
CA ASP A 121 -0.39 -15.18 -6.65
C ASP A 121 0.92 -15.96 -6.87
N GLY A 122 1.91 -15.35 -7.56
CA GLY A 122 3.16 -15.98 -7.96
C GLY A 122 3.04 -16.69 -9.33
N THR A 123 1.83 -16.82 -9.87
CA THR A 123 1.56 -17.48 -11.16
C THR A 123 0.63 -16.64 -12.03
N SER A 124 -0.43 -16.08 -11.45
CA SER A 124 -1.49 -15.38 -12.17
C SER A 124 -1.81 -14.03 -11.53
N SER A 125 -2.06 -13.02 -12.37
CA SER A 125 -2.63 -11.73 -11.95
C SER A 125 -4.14 -11.75 -12.04
N ARG A 126 -4.84 -11.21 -11.02
CA ARG A 126 -6.31 -11.30 -10.90
C ARG A 126 -6.93 -9.98 -10.51
N ILE A 127 -8.07 -9.69 -11.14
CA ILE A 127 -9.09 -8.74 -10.66
C ILE A 127 -10.31 -9.61 -10.33
N ARG A 128 -10.69 -9.69 -9.05
CA ARG A 128 -11.69 -10.64 -8.58
C ARG A 128 -12.74 -9.96 -7.72
N GLN A 129 -14.00 -10.03 -8.14
CA GLN A 129 -15.17 -9.76 -7.30
C GLN A 129 -15.53 -11.03 -6.53
N SER A 130 -15.65 -10.97 -5.18
CA SER A 130 -15.82 -12.15 -4.32
C SER A 130 -17.18 -12.25 -3.64
N THR A 131 -18.00 -11.23 -3.75
CA THR A 131 -19.36 -11.17 -3.16
C THR A 131 -20.45 -11.23 -4.24
N ALA A 132 -21.71 -11.34 -3.82
CA ALA A 132 -22.86 -11.42 -4.73
C ALA A 132 -23.23 -10.04 -5.31
N SER A 133 -22.26 -9.39 -5.97
CA SER A 133 -22.43 -8.11 -6.68
C SER A 133 -21.68 -8.12 -8.00
N ASP A 134 -22.03 -7.21 -8.90
CA ASP A 134 -21.45 -7.12 -10.23
C ASP A 134 -20.04 -6.53 -10.18
N LEU A 135 -19.18 -6.96 -11.10
CA LEU A 135 -17.94 -6.28 -11.46
C LEU A 135 -18.22 -5.39 -12.67
N ILE A 136 -18.24 -4.08 -12.48
CA ILE A 136 -18.46 -3.10 -13.53
C ILE A 136 -17.12 -2.52 -13.96
N ILE A 137 -16.83 -2.58 -15.27
CA ILE A 137 -15.67 -1.93 -15.89
C ILE A 137 -16.22 -0.91 -16.88
N GLU A 138 -16.05 0.37 -16.58
CA GLU A 138 -16.62 1.47 -17.36
C GLU A 138 -15.57 2.50 -17.75
N ASN A 139 -15.74 3.12 -18.91
CA ASN A 139 -14.98 4.27 -19.35
C ASN A 139 -15.92 5.47 -19.55
N LEU A 140 -15.78 6.50 -18.73
CA LEU A 140 -16.64 7.70 -18.77
C LEU A 140 -16.17 8.78 -19.75
N GLY A 141 -15.04 8.56 -20.44
CA GLY A 141 -14.55 9.50 -21.46
C GLY A 141 -15.46 9.51 -22.69
N ASP A 142 -15.86 10.69 -23.11
CA ASP A 142 -16.65 10.85 -24.34
C ASP A 142 -15.87 10.33 -25.56
N ASP A 143 -16.51 9.53 -26.41
CA ASP A 143 -15.92 8.87 -27.59
C ASP A 143 -14.68 7.99 -27.27
N LYS A 144 -14.56 7.43 -26.06
CA LYS A 144 -13.46 6.54 -25.67
C LYS A 144 -13.90 5.09 -25.55
N ASP A 145 -12.94 4.21 -25.78
CA ASP A 145 -13.16 2.77 -25.88
C ASP A 145 -12.71 2.03 -24.62
N ILE A 146 -13.28 0.84 -24.37
CA ILE A 146 -12.66 -0.19 -23.53
C ILE A 146 -12.08 -1.24 -24.49
N ILE A 147 -10.77 -1.52 -24.37
CA ILE A 147 -10.04 -2.39 -25.30
C ILE A 147 -9.38 -3.53 -24.54
N PHE A 148 -9.73 -4.76 -24.90
CA PHE A 148 -9.09 -5.98 -24.40
C PHE A 148 -8.04 -6.47 -25.40
N LYS A 149 -6.80 -6.57 -24.92
CA LYS A 149 -5.63 -6.95 -25.70
C LYS A 149 -4.97 -8.20 -25.10
N SER A 150 -4.37 -9.00 -25.97
CA SER A 150 -3.54 -10.13 -25.58
C SER A 150 -2.42 -10.32 -26.60
N ASP A 151 -1.52 -11.28 -26.33
CA ASP A 151 -0.47 -11.69 -27.25
C ASP A 151 -1.03 -11.98 -28.64
N ASP A 152 -0.29 -11.65 -29.69
CA ASP A 152 -0.67 -11.86 -31.09
C ASP A 152 -0.15 -13.19 -31.66
N GLY A 153 0.55 -13.99 -30.84
CA GLY A 153 1.18 -15.25 -31.25
C GLY A 153 2.56 -15.08 -31.91
N SER A 154 3.08 -13.85 -31.96
CA SER A 154 4.39 -13.53 -32.56
C SER A 154 5.28 -12.64 -31.67
N GLY A 155 4.92 -12.51 -30.39
CA GLY A 155 5.64 -11.71 -29.38
C GLY A 155 5.20 -10.25 -29.32
N GLY A 156 4.11 -9.88 -30.01
CA GLY A 156 3.45 -8.58 -29.94
C GLY A 156 2.12 -8.64 -29.18
N VAL A 157 1.42 -7.51 -29.09
CA VAL A 157 0.11 -7.39 -28.45
C VAL A 157 -0.90 -6.80 -29.43
N THR A 158 -2.08 -7.43 -29.55
CA THR A 158 -3.16 -6.98 -30.44
C THR A 158 -4.49 -6.91 -29.70
N ALA A 159 -5.44 -6.09 -30.22
CA ALA A 159 -6.79 -6.05 -29.70
C ALA A 159 -7.58 -7.29 -30.14
N TYR A 160 -8.32 -7.89 -29.22
CA TYR A 160 -9.26 -8.98 -29.46
C TYR A 160 -10.70 -8.52 -29.39
N LEU A 161 -11.02 -7.64 -28.41
CA LEU A 161 -12.36 -7.09 -28.20
C LEU A 161 -12.25 -5.59 -27.93
N THR A 162 -13.11 -4.80 -28.54
CA THR A 162 -13.27 -3.37 -28.24
C THR A 162 -14.74 -3.03 -28.04
N LEU A 163 -15.05 -2.35 -26.94
CA LEU A 163 -16.30 -1.62 -26.79
C LEU A 163 -16.03 -0.21 -27.32
N ASP A 164 -16.53 0.09 -28.54
CA ASP A 164 -16.24 1.32 -29.29
C ASP A 164 -17.23 2.41 -28.88
N GLY A 165 -16.78 3.36 -28.04
CA GLY A 165 -17.61 4.46 -27.57
C GLY A 165 -18.00 5.44 -28.64
N THR A 166 -17.14 5.72 -29.63
CA THR A 166 -17.42 6.62 -30.75
C THR A 166 -18.60 6.14 -31.61
N ASN A 167 -18.65 4.84 -31.90
CA ASN A 167 -19.65 4.27 -32.82
C ASN A 167 -20.72 3.43 -32.10
N VAL A 168 -20.70 3.40 -30.76
CA VAL A 168 -21.66 2.67 -29.92
C VAL A 168 -21.82 1.21 -30.35
N ARG A 169 -20.70 0.49 -30.49
CA ARG A 169 -20.68 -0.89 -30.97
C ARG A 169 -19.57 -1.74 -30.33
N THR A 170 -19.75 -3.05 -30.36
CA THR A 170 -18.74 -4.02 -30.02
C THR A 170 -17.99 -4.47 -31.29
N LYS A 171 -16.65 -4.44 -31.24
CA LYS A 171 -15.77 -4.95 -32.30
C LYS A 171 -15.06 -6.20 -31.81
N ILE A 172 -15.16 -7.29 -32.55
CA ILE A 172 -14.35 -8.49 -32.39
C ILE A 172 -13.32 -8.49 -33.51
N HIS A 173 -12.01 -8.44 -33.14
CA HIS A 173 -10.92 -8.23 -34.10
C HIS A 173 -10.28 -9.53 -34.59
N LYS A 174 -10.59 -10.65 -33.96
CA LYS A 174 -10.09 -11.99 -34.32
C LYS A 174 -11.27 -12.93 -34.50
N SER A 175 -11.01 -14.10 -35.07
CA SER A 175 -12.04 -15.13 -35.23
C SER A 175 -12.67 -15.47 -33.88
N LEU A 176 -14.01 -15.49 -33.84
CA LEU A 176 -14.75 -15.97 -32.69
C LEU A 176 -14.96 -17.49 -32.85
N ASN A 177 -14.39 -18.30 -31.97
CA ASN A 177 -14.68 -19.71 -31.87
C ASN A 177 -15.84 -19.89 -30.89
N LEU A 178 -16.97 -20.38 -31.38
CA LEU A 178 -18.14 -20.74 -30.58
C LEU A 178 -18.08 -22.26 -30.41
N GLU A 179 -17.72 -22.71 -29.22
CA GLU A 179 -17.81 -24.13 -28.85
C GLU A 179 -19.23 -24.42 -28.37
N ASP A 180 -19.82 -25.52 -28.82
CA ASP A 180 -21.16 -25.98 -28.43
C ASP A 180 -21.15 -26.55 -26.99
#